data_f2fad0e517fb813e196e0f162077e33d
#
_entry.id   f2fad0e517fb813e196e0f162077e33d
#
_cell.length_a   1.000
_cell.length_b   1.000
_cell.length_c   1.000
_cell.angle_alpha   90.00
_cell.angle_beta   90.00
_cell.angle_gamma   90.00
#
_symmetry.space_group_name_H-M   'P 1'
#
loop_
_entity.id
_entity.type
_entity.pdbx_description
1 polymer ?
#
loop_
_entity_poly.entity_id
_entity_poly.type
_entity_poly.pdbx_seq_one_letter_code
_entity_poly.pdbx_strand_id
1 'polypeptide(L)'
;MNAPTASAAPAAAPSSASVWRSQLGTYLGLMAVLAGMVALFSSLSEYFWSAETFITIANEIPALAVMAVGMTFVLIIAGIDLSVGSVMALAAATSAAAILQWGWTVPAAAALALATGLVCGTITGTISVAWRLPSFIVSLGMLE
;
A
#
# COMPACT_ATOMS: atom_id res chain seq x y z
N MET A 1 -17.59 -36.60 46.54
CA MET A 1 -16.92 -37.59 45.70
C MET A 1 -16.69 -36.93 44.34
N ASN A 2 -15.55 -36.18 44.20
CA ASN A 2 -15.25 -35.46 42.99
C ASN A 2 -14.44 -36.37 42.05
N ALA A 3 -14.97 -36.65 40.87
CA ALA A 3 -14.27 -37.37 39.83
C ALA A 3 -13.14 -36.48 39.27
N PRO A 4 -11.92 -36.99 39.03
CA PRO A 4 -10.85 -36.21 38.45
C PRO A 4 -11.19 -35.87 36.98
N THR A 5 -11.21 -34.56 36.70
CA THR A 5 -11.28 -34.05 35.32
C THR A 5 -10.07 -34.55 34.56
N ALA A 6 -10.30 -35.38 33.55
CA ALA A 6 -9.25 -35.84 32.65
C ALA A 6 -8.62 -34.61 31.98
N SER A 7 -7.36 -34.35 32.32
CA SER A 7 -6.53 -33.34 31.64
C SER A 7 -6.42 -33.75 30.16
N ALA A 8 -7.01 -32.95 29.27
CA ALA A 8 -6.84 -33.15 27.84
C ALA A 8 -5.35 -32.98 27.50
N ALA A 9 -4.74 -34.02 26.94
CA ALA A 9 -3.37 -33.97 26.47
C ALA A 9 -3.21 -32.81 25.45
N PRO A 10 -2.12 -32.03 25.51
CA PRO A 10 -1.90 -30.97 24.56
C PRO A 10 -1.83 -31.55 23.12
N ALA A 11 -2.61 -30.95 22.22
CA ALA A 11 -2.61 -31.35 20.82
C ALA A 11 -1.16 -31.31 20.29
N ALA A 12 -0.72 -32.40 19.68
CA ALA A 12 0.64 -32.50 19.13
C ALA A 12 0.89 -31.37 18.14
N ALA A 13 1.95 -30.61 18.34
CA ALA A 13 2.34 -29.55 17.41
C ALA A 13 2.56 -30.16 16.00
N PRO A 14 2.08 -29.49 14.94
CA PRO A 14 2.23 -30.00 13.60
C PRO A 14 3.70 -30.18 13.26
N SER A 15 4.05 -31.31 12.63
CA SER A 15 5.45 -31.57 12.27
C SER A 15 5.95 -30.51 11.29
N SER A 16 7.20 -30.10 11.42
CA SER A 16 7.83 -29.12 10.52
C SER A 16 7.65 -29.47 9.04
N ALA A 17 7.68 -30.76 8.70
CA ALA A 17 7.46 -31.25 7.36
C ALA A 17 6.04 -30.99 6.83
N SER A 18 5.00 -31.03 7.68
CA SER A 18 3.61 -30.74 7.27
C SER A 18 3.41 -29.25 7.03
N VAL A 19 4.05 -28.39 7.81
CA VAL A 19 4.02 -26.93 7.65
C VAL A 19 4.71 -26.53 6.34
N TRP A 20 5.88 -27.08 6.06
CA TRP A 20 6.60 -26.82 4.80
C TRP A 20 5.81 -27.25 3.57
N ARG A 21 5.17 -28.42 3.62
CA ARG A 21 4.36 -28.91 2.49
C ARG A 21 3.12 -28.06 2.24
N SER A 22 2.44 -27.58 3.28
CA SER A 22 1.30 -26.68 3.13
C SER A 22 1.73 -25.32 2.58
N GLN A 23 2.86 -24.79 3.02
CA GLN A 23 3.41 -23.53 2.49
C GLN A 23 3.84 -23.67 1.02
N LEU A 24 4.51 -24.74 0.64
CA LEU A 24 4.85 -25.03 -0.75
C LEU A 24 3.61 -25.08 -1.64
N GLY A 25 2.52 -25.73 -1.20
CA GLY A 25 1.26 -25.75 -1.94
C GLY A 25 0.68 -24.34 -2.16
N THR A 26 0.75 -23.49 -1.14
CA THR A 26 0.30 -22.10 -1.24
C THR A 26 1.15 -21.28 -2.23
N TYR A 27 2.47 -21.40 -2.16
CA TYR A 27 3.37 -20.71 -3.10
C TYR A 27 3.22 -21.21 -4.53
N LEU A 28 3.06 -22.53 -4.73
CA LEU A 28 2.81 -23.09 -6.06
C LEU A 28 1.46 -22.62 -6.63
N GLY A 29 0.41 -22.54 -5.80
CA GLY A 29 -0.88 -21.99 -6.20
C GLY A 29 -0.77 -20.53 -6.62
N LEU A 30 -0.06 -19.71 -5.82
CA LEU A 30 0.16 -18.31 -6.12
C LEU A 30 0.97 -18.12 -7.43
N MET A 31 2.02 -18.90 -7.60
CA MET A 31 2.83 -18.88 -8.82
C MET A 31 2.04 -19.34 -10.04
N ALA A 32 1.16 -20.33 -9.90
CA ALA A 32 0.30 -20.80 -10.98
C ALA A 32 -0.70 -19.72 -11.41
N VAL A 33 -1.32 -19.02 -10.44
CA VAL A 33 -2.22 -17.88 -10.71
C VAL A 33 -1.46 -16.76 -11.42
N LEU A 34 -0.28 -16.39 -10.92
CA LEU A 34 0.55 -15.35 -11.53
C LEU A 34 0.95 -15.73 -12.97
N ALA A 35 1.42 -16.95 -13.17
CA ALA A 35 1.79 -17.44 -14.51
C ALA A 35 0.57 -17.47 -15.43
N GLY A 36 -0.61 -17.87 -14.94
CA GLY A 36 -1.85 -17.85 -15.69
C GLY A 36 -2.26 -16.44 -16.10
N MET A 37 -2.14 -15.45 -15.19
CA MET A 37 -2.40 -14.05 -15.51
C MET A 37 -1.42 -13.51 -16.55
N VAL A 38 -0.13 -13.78 -16.41
CA VAL A 38 0.89 -13.36 -17.37
C VAL A 38 0.62 -13.98 -18.76
N ALA A 39 0.31 -15.27 -18.82
CA ALA A 39 -0.01 -15.95 -20.05
C ALA A 39 -1.30 -15.38 -20.71
N LEU A 40 -2.33 -15.11 -19.90
CA LEU A 40 -3.58 -14.54 -20.38
C LEU A 40 -3.35 -13.14 -20.97
N PHE A 41 -2.73 -12.22 -20.23
CA PHE A 41 -2.49 -10.87 -20.70
C PHE A 41 -1.49 -10.81 -21.86
N SER A 42 -0.49 -11.68 -21.86
CA SER A 42 0.44 -11.83 -22.99
C SER A 42 -0.26 -12.27 -24.28
N SER A 43 -1.32 -13.09 -24.18
CA SER A 43 -2.09 -13.52 -25.34
C SER A 43 -3.12 -12.49 -25.82
N LEU A 44 -3.58 -11.60 -24.91
CA LEU A 44 -4.60 -10.58 -25.20
C LEU A 44 -4.03 -9.27 -25.69
N SER A 45 -2.75 -8.98 -25.43
CA SER A 45 -2.13 -7.70 -25.76
C SER A 45 -0.77 -7.91 -26.42
N GLU A 46 -0.62 -7.40 -27.65
CA GLU A 46 0.64 -7.39 -28.36
C GLU A 46 1.71 -6.50 -27.69
N TYR A 47 1.24 -5.52 -26.90
CA TYR A 47 2.11 -4.58 -26.19
C TYR A 47 2.58 -5.09 -24.84
N PHE A 48 2.11 -6.26 -24.37
CA PHE A 48 2.43 -6.77 -23.03
C PHE A 48 3.94 -6.90 -22.79
N TRP A 49 4.68 -7.37 -23.79
CA TRP A 49 6.15 -7.51 -23.78
C TRP A 49 6.88 -6.35 -24.46
N SER A 50 6.21 -5.21 -24.68
CA SER A 50 6.84 -4.05 -25.30
C SER A 50 7.80 -3.32 -24.35
N ALA A 51 8.80 -2.65 -24.91
CA ALA A 51 9.70 -1.80 -24.13
C ALA A 51 8.94 -0.68 -23.41
N GLU A 52 7.86 -0.17 -24.01
CA GLU A 52 7.01 0.87 -23.41
C GLU A 52 6.34 0.40 -22.11
N THR A 53 5.85 -0.85 -22.07
CA THR A 53 5.28 -1.43 -20.86
C THR A 53 6.31 -1.51 -19.74
N PHE A 54 7.52 -1.96 -20.03
CA PHE A 54 8.60 -2.02 -19.03
C PHE A 54 9.04 -0.63 -18.57
N ILE A 55 9.12 0.36 -19.45
CA ILE A 55 9.44 1.74 -19.11
C ILE A 55 8.33 2.33 -18.22
N THR A 56 7.07 2.09 -18.55
CA THR A 56 5.93 2.55 -17.74
C THR A 56 6.00 1.97 -16.33
N ILE A 57 6.20 0.66 -16.19
CA ILE A 57 6.36 0.01 -14.89
C ILE A 57 7.56 0.59 -14.14
N ALA A 58 8.70 0.77 -14.82
CA ALA A 58 9.90 1.33 -14.19
C ALA A 58 9.70 2.77 -13.70
N ASN A 59 8.87 3.58 -14.37
CA ASN A 59 8.52 4.93 -13.97
C ASN A 59 7.54 4.98 -12.78
N GLU A 60 6.71 3.94 -12.58
CA GLU A 60 5.78 3.83 -11.44
C GLU A 60 6.50 3.42 -10.15
N ILE A 61 7.53 2.56 -10.26
CA ILE A 61 8.24 2.00 -9.10
C ILE A 61 8.76 3.06 -8.12
N PRO A 62 9.43 4.16 -8.56
CA PRO A 62 9.95 5.17 -7.64
C PRO A 62 8.86 5.84 -6.78
N ALA A 63 7.71 6.15 -7.38
CA ALA A 63 6.58 6.75 -6.66
C ALA A 63 6.03 5.79 -5.60
N LEU A 64 5.83 4.52 -5.97
CA LEU A 64 5.38 3.48 -5.04
C LEU A 64 6.40 3.23 -3.92
N ALA A 65 7.69 3.25 -4.23
CA ALA A 65 8.75 3.07 -3.24
C ALA A 65 8.76 4.21 -2.20
N VAL A 66 8.63 5.47 -2.63
CA VAL A 66 8.54 6.61 -1.71
C VAL A 66 7.30 6.51 -0.82
N MET A 67 6.14 6.15 -1.39
CA MET A 67 4.93 5.92 -0.62
C MET A 67 5.10 4.78 0.40
N ALA A 68 5.71 3.67 0.01
CA ALA A 68 5.96 2.54 0.90
C ALA A 68 6.86 2.92 2.08
N VAL A 69 7.90 3.74 1.84
CA VAL A 69 8.74 4.29 2.92
C VAL A 69 7.91 5.16 3.86
N GLY A 70 7.09 6.07 3.33
CA GLY A 70 6.19 6.92 4.13
C GLY A 70 5.23 6.08 4.99
N MET A 71 4.58 5.07 4.39
CA MET A 71 3.69 4.16 5.11
C MET A 71 4.42 3.35 6.18
N THR A 72 5.69 3.00 5.97
CA THR A 72 6.50 2.31 6.98
C THR A 72 6.64 3.14 8.25
N PHE A 73 6.87 4.46 8.14
CA PHE A 73 6.90 5.35 9.30
C PHE A 73 5.57 5.40 10.05
N VAL A 74 4.45 5.45 9.32
CA VAL A 74 3.11 5.41 9.92
C VAL A 74 2.88 4.09 10.67
N LEU A 75 3.30 2.96 10.10
CA LEU A 75 3.18 1.65 10.76
C LEU A 75 4.07 1.50 11.99
N ILE A 76 5.28 2.09 11.99
CA ILE A 76 6.18 2.07 13.16
C ILE A 76 5.53 2.71 14.39
N ILE A 77 4.73 3.75 14.20
CA ILE A 77 3.97 4.39 15.31
C ILE A 77 2.61 3.72 15.56
N ALA A 78 2.41 2.50 15.03
CA ALA A 78 1.15 1.76 15.11
C ALA A 78 -0.06 2.50 14.52
N GLY A 79 0.18 3.41 13.57
CA GLY A 79 -0.83 4.12 12.80
C GLY A 79 -1.24 3.34 11.55
N ILE A 80 -2.41 3.68 11.03
CA ILE A 80 -2.89 3.26 9.70
C ILE A 80 -3.35 4.53 8.99
N ASP A 81 -2.80 4.80 7.80
CA ASP A 81 -3.21 5.93 6.97
C ASP A 81 -3.85 5.41 5.68
N LEU A 82 -5.14 5.66 5.54
CA LEU A 82 -5.93 5.28 4.38
C LEU A 82 -6.05 6.43 3.36
N SER A 83 -5.57 7.63 3.71
CA SER A 83 -5.66 8.82 2.86
C SER A 83 -4.54 8.97 1.83
N VAL A 84 -3.53 8.10 1.86
CA VAL A 84 -2.34 8.20 0.98
C VAL A 84 -2.72 8.36 -0.49
N GLY A 85 -3.69 7.56 -0.97
CA GLY A 85 -4.15 7.62 -2.36
C GLY A 85 -4.85 8.93 -2.72
N SER A 86 -5.74 9.43 -1.85
CA SER A 86 -6.47 10.69 -2.07
C SER A 86 -5.55 11.91 -1.97
N VAL A 87 -4.63 11.91 -1.01
CA VAL A 87 -3.62 12.98 -0.87
C VAL A 87 -2.68 13.01 -2.07
N MET A 88 -2.27 11.84 -2.59
CA MET A 88 -1.49 11.75 -3.82
C MET A 88 -2.26 12.30 -5.02
N ALA A 89 -3.54 11.93 -5.17
CA ALA A 89 -4.39 12.43 -6.25
C ALA A 89 -4.58 13.96 -6.16
N LEU A 90 -4.79 14.50 -4.95
CA LEU A 90 -4.90 15.94 -4.72
C LEU A 90 -3.58 16.68 -5.05
N ALA A 91 -2.44 16.14 -4.62
CA ALA A 91 -1.12 16.70 -4.93
C ALA A 91 -0.83 16.67 -6.44
N ALA A 92 -1.22 15.60 -7.13
CA ALA A 92 -1.09 15.52 -8.58
C ALA A 92 -2.01 16.53 -9.29
N ALA A 93 -3.27 16.65 -8.86
CA ALA A 93 -4.22 17.60 -9.43
C ALA A 93 -3.78 19.06 -9.24
N THR A 94 -3.31 19.42 -8.03
CA THR A 94 -2.84 20.79 -7.76
C THR A 94 -1.58 21.12 -8.54
N SER A 95 -0.63 20.20 -8.68
CA SER A 95 0.57 20.40 -9.48
C SER A 95 0.26 20.51 -10.98
N ALA A 96 -0.65 19.66 -11.49
CA ALA A 96 -1.11 19.73 -12.87
C ALA A 96 -1.82 21.08 -13.18
N ALA A 97 -2.71 21.55 -12.28
CA ALA A 97 -3.34 22.84 -12.41
C ALA A 97 -2.31 23.99 -12.42
N ALA A 98 -1.30 23.92 -11.56
CA ALA A 98 -0.24 24.93 -11.53
C ALA A 98 0.52 25.03 -12.87
N ILE A 99 0.81 23.90 -13.51
CA ILE A 99 1.49 23.89 -14.80
C ILE A 99 0.54 24.35 -15.92
N LEU A 100 -0.66 23.76 -16.00
CA LEU A 100 -1.54 23.92 -17.15
C LEU A 100 -2.31 25.24 -17.13
N GLN A 101 -2.75 25.70 -15.95
CA GLN A 101 -3.59 26.89 -15.85
C GLN A 101 -2.80 28.15 -15.49
N TRP A 102 -1.75 28.03 -14.66
CA TRP A 102 -0.98 29.16 -14.17
C TRP A 102 0.40 29.30 -14.82
N GLY A 103 0.77 28.35 -15.69
CA GLY A 103 2.06 28.40 -16.43
C GLY A 103 3.28 28.24 -15.54
N TRP A 104 3.15 27.59 -14.37
CA TRP A 104 4.28 27.41 -13.46
C TRP A 104 5.30 26.44 -14.03
N THR A 105 6.55 26.63 -13.63
CA THR A 105 7.62 25.67 -13.97
C THR A 105 7.45 24.37 -13.20
N VAL A 106 7.95 23.27 -13.77
CA VAL A 106 7.87 21.94 -13.14
C VAL A 106 8.42 21.90 -11.72
N PRO A 107 9.58 22.52 -11.40
CA PRO A 107 10.06 22.55 -10.01
C PRO A 107 9.13 23.29 -9.04
N ALA A 108 8.50 24.38 -9.48
CA ALA A 108 7.55 25.13 -8.66
C ALA A 108 6.26 24.31 -8.40
N ALA A 109 5.76 23.64 -9.43
CA ALA A 109 4.61 22.74 -9.29
C ALA A 109 4.92 21.53 -8.38
N ALA A 110 6.12 20.97 -8.46
CA ALA A 110 6.58 19.93 -7.55
C ALA A 110 6.64 20.40 -6.09
N ALA A 111 7.12 21.64 -5.86
CA ALA A 111 7.11 22.23 -4.52
C ALA A 111 5.66 22.40 -3.99
N LEU A 112 4.72 22.78 -4.86
CA LEU A 112 3.30 22.86 -4.50
C LEU A 112 2.72 21.49 -4.15
N ALA A 113 3.04 20.44 -4.90
CA ALA A 113 2.63 19.07 -4.60
C ALA A 113 3.14 18.61 -3.22
N LEU A 114 4.40 18.89 -2.91
CA LEU A 114 4.99 18.60 -1.59
C LEU A 114 4.30 19.40 -0.48
N ALA A 115 4.03 20.69 -0.70
CA ALA A 115 3.30 21.51 0.25
C ALA A 115 1.88 20.99 0.51
N THR A 116 1.19 20.55 -0.54
CA THR A 116 -0.15 19.93 -0.44
C THR A 116 -0.10 18.69 0.44
N GLY A 117 0.82 17.77 0.19
CA GLY A 117 1.00 16.57 1.01
C GLY A 117 1.36 16.89 2.46
N LEU A 118 2.24 17.88 2.68
CA LEU A 118 2.63 18.32 4.03
C LEU A 118 1.44 18.91 4.80
N VAL A 119 0.63 19.74 4.16
CA VAL A 119 -0.58 20.33 4.79
C VAL A 119 -1.57 19.24 5.16
N CYS A 120 -1.91 18.34 4.23
CA CYS A 120 -2.82 17.22 4.51
C CYS A 120 -2.30 16.34 5.64
N GLY A 121 -1.03 15.93 5.60
CA GLY A 121 -0.42 15.10 6.64
C GLY A 121 -0.36 15.81 7.99
N THR A 122 -0.10 17.13 8.02
CA THR A 122 -0.12 17.92 9.25
C THR A 122 -1.53 18.00 9.85
N ILE A 123 -2.55 18.20 9.03
CA ILE A 123 -3.96 18.21 9.46
C ILE A 123 -4.33 16.86 10.07
N THR A 124 -4.08 15.76 9.35
CA THR A 124 -4.39 14.40 9.80
C THR A 124 -3.65 14.06 11.09
N GLY A 125 -2.35 14.35 11.16
CA GLY A 125 -1.52 14.09 12.33
C GLY A 125 -1.94 14.92 13.54
N THR A 126 -2.22 16.21 13.34
CA THR A 126 -2.64 17.12 14.43
C THR A 126 -3.99 16.68 15.02
N ILE A 127 -4.97 16.38 14.17
CA ILE A 127 -6.29 15.92 14.62
C ILE A 127 -6.16 14.60 15.40
N SER A 128 -5.38 13.65 14.86
CA SER A 128 -5.17 12.34 15.51
C SER A 128 -4.54 12.49 16.89
N VAL A 129 -3.52 13.32 17.03
CA VAL A 129 -2.80 13.53 18.30
C VAL A 129 -3.61 14.38 19.27
N ALA A 130 -4.14 15.52 18.83
CA ALA A 130 -4.85 16.47 19.70
C ALA A 130 -6.13 15.88 20.30
N TRP A 131 -6.85 15.10 19.53
CA TRP A 131 -8.12 14.49 19.96
C TRP A 131 -7.97 13.02 20.35
N ARG A 132 -6.75 12.48 20.32
CA ARG A 132 -6.43 11.07 20.64
C ARG A 132 -7.31 10.09 19.84
N LEU A 133 -7.62 10.45 18.59
CA LEU A 133 -8.39 9.61 17.70
C LEU A 133 -7.47 8.58 17.02
N PRO A 134 -7.94 7.36 16.79
CA PRO A 134 -7.22 6.40 15.96
C PRO A 134 -6.95 6.99 14.57
N SER A 135 -5.71 6.89 14.09
CA SER A 135 -5.28 7.50 12.82
C SER A 135 -6.11 7.06 11.62
N PHE A 136 -6.60 5.82 11.61
CA PHE A 136 -7.42 5.30 10.51
C PHE A 136 -8.78 6.02 10.41
N ILE A 137 -9.37 6.49 11.53
CA ILE A 137 -10.64 7.23 11.51
C ILE A 137 -10.43 8.60 10.89
N VAL A 138 -9.34 9.27 11.27
CA VAL A 138 -9.01 10.59 10.75
C VAL A 138 -8.65 10.52 9.26
N SER A 139 -7.87 9.52 8.86
CA SER A 139 -7.49 9.32 7.47
C SER A 139 -8.66 8.91 6.58
N LEU A 140 -9.66 8.20 7.10
CA LEU A 140 -10.92 7.97 6.38
C LEU A 140 -11.66 9.27 6.07
N GLY A 141 -11.65 10.25 6.99
CA GLY A 141 -12.22 11.55 6.75
C GLY A 141 -11.47 12.40 5.72
N MET A 142 -10.20 12.08 5.46
CA MET A 142 -9.38 12.74 4.43
C MET A 142 -9.44 12.01 3.07
N LEU A 143 -10.11 10.87 3.00
CA LEU A 143 -10.25 10.10 1.78
C LEU A 143 -11.29 10.74 0.83
N GLU A 144 -12.30 11.43 1.36
CA GLU A 144 -13.37 12.12 0.66
C GLU A 144 -12.97 13.55 0.26
#